data_d6b434d47ba3c38597677936380ea755
#
_entry.id   d6b434d47ba3c38597677936380ea755
#
_cell.length_a   1.000
_cell.length_b   1.000
_cell.length_c   1.000
_cell.angle_alpha   90.00
_cell.angle_beta   90.00
_cell.angle_gamma   90.00
#
_symmetry.space_group_name_H-M   'P 1'
#
loop_
_entity.id
_entity.type
_entity.pdbx_description
1 polymer ?
#
loop_
_entity_poly.entity_id
_entity_poly.type
_entity_poly.pdbx_seq_one_letter_code
_entity_poly.pdbx_strand_id
1 'polypeptide(L)'
;MILDKKICVVLPAYNAEKTLLQTVEEIPTGYVDDIILVDDASIDKTSQLGRELGLHTVTHEQNLGYGGNQKTCYNMALKRGADVVIMLHPDYQYTPKLLVAMASLVAANQYDIVLGSRILSEGALKGGMPVYKYLANRFLTLFENILL
;
A
#
# COMPACT_ATOMS: atom_id res chain seq x y z
N MET A 1 5.31 -8.93 -14.23
CA MET A 1 6.62 -8.20 -14.39
C MET A 1 6.45 -6.95 -15.23
N ILE A 2 7.20 -5.89 -14.93
CA ILE A 2 7.28 -4.63 -15.69
C ILE A 2 8.75 -4.42 -16.02
N LEU A 3 9.08 -4.31 -17.32
CA LEU A 3 10.46 -4.14 -17.81
C LEU A 3 11.45 -5.15 -17.21
N ASP A 4 11.08 -6.42 -17.19
CA ASP A 4 11.84 -7.55 -16.60
C ASP A 4 12.12 -7.43 -15.09
N LYS A 5 11.45 -6.49 -14.41
CA LYS A 5 11.49 -6.33 -12.96
C LYS A 5 10.36 -7.10 -12.29
N LYS A 6 10.69 -7.80 -11.20
CA LYS A 6 9.72 -8.49 -10.36
C LYS A 6 9.02 -7.49 -9.45
N ILE A 7 7.70 -7.37 -9.64
CA ILE A 7 6.85 -6.42 -8.90
C ILE A 7 6.14 -7.16 -7.76
N CYS A 8 6.37 -6.72 -6.54
CA CYS A 8 5.72 -7.24 -5.35
C CYS A 8 4.85 -6.17 -4.70
N VAL A 9 3.56 -6.47 -4.48
CA VAL A 9 2.65 -5.64 -3.68
C VAL A 9 2.65 -6.14 -2.25
N VAL A 10 2.83 -5.25 -1.29
CA VAL A 10 2.74 -5.55 0.13
C VAL A 10 1.57 -4.83 0.75
N LEU A 11 0.78 -5.54 1.53
CA LEU A 11 -0.45 -5.08 2.18
C LEU A 11 -0.25 -5.14 3.71
N PRO A 12 0.21 -4.04 4.36
CA PRO A 12 0.22 -3.99 5.81
C PRO A 12 -1.20 -3.87 6.33
N ALA A 13 -1.69 -4.87 7.04
CA ALA A 13 -3.08 -4.99 7.47
C ALA A 13 -3.23 -5.02 8.99
N TYR A 14 -4.29 -4.38 9.48
CA TYR A 14 -4.80 -4.50 10.82
C TYR A 14 -6.31 -4.25 10.82
N ASN A 15 -7.11 -5.30 11.12
CA ASN A 15 -8.57 -5.26 11.08
C ASN A 15 -9.14 -4.75 9.74
N ALA A 16 -8.67 -5.35 8.63
CA ALA A 16 -9.01 -4.96 7.27
C ALA A 16 -10.03 -5.89 6.57
N GLU A 17 -10.72 -6.79 7.31
CA GLU A 17 -11.67 -7.76 6.76
C GLU A 17 -12.66 -7.15 5.77
N LYS A 18 -13.14 -5.94 6.03
CA LYS A 18 -14.21 -5.30 5.24
C LYS A 18 -13.74 -4.75 3.89
N THR A 19 -12.46 -4.45 3.76
CA THR A 19 -11.90 -3.72 2.61
C THR A 19 -10.86 -4.50 1.83
N LEU A 20 -10.30 -5.55 2.43
CA LEU A 20 -9.23 -6.36 1.85
C LEU A 20 -9.63 -6.97 0.49
N LEU A 21 -10.82 -7.59 0.41
CA LEU A 21 -11.31 -8.20 -0.83
C LEU A 21 -11.34 -7.18 -1.97
N GLN A 22 -12.01 -6.05 -1.75
CA GLN A 22 -12.13 -4.99 -2.75
C GLN A 22 -10.76 -4.45 -3.18
N THR A 23 -9.83 -4.27 -2.22
CA THR A 23 -8.47 -3.82 -2.53
C THR A 23 -7.74 -4.80 -3.44
N VAL A 24 -7.84 -6.11 -3.14
CA VAL A 24 -7.13 -7.16 -3.88
C VAL A 24 -7.71 -7.33 -5.29
N GLU A 25 -9.03 -7.31 -5.44
CA GLU A 25 -9.71 -7.43 -6.74
C GLU A 25 -9.35 -6.33 -7.73
N GLU A 26 -9.03 -5.13 -7.24
CA GLU A 26 -8.62 -4.01 -8.09
C GLU A 26 -7.09 -3.99 -8.40
N ILE A 27 -6.29 -4.86 -7.80
CA ILE A 27 -4.87 -4.97 -8.16
C ILE A 27 -4.74 -5.54 -9.57
N PRO A 28 -4.03 -4.86 -10.48
CA PRO A 28 -3.86 -5.33 -11.85
C PRO A 28 -2.88 -6.52 -11.90
N THR A 29 -3.40 -7.73 -11.70
CA THR A 29 -2.63 -8.99 -11.57
C THR A 29 -1.72 -9.31 -12.75
N GLY A 30 -2.01 -8.84 -13.96
CA GLY A 30 -1.13 -9.04 -15.13
C GLY A 30 0.24 -8.36 -15.03
N TYR A 31 0.44 -7.45 -14.10
CA TYR A 31 1.67 -6.67 -13.89
C TYR A 31 2.36 -6.96 -12.56
N VAL A 32 1.65 -7.61 -11.64
CA VAL A 32 2.12 -7.95 -10.30
C VAL A 32 2.51 -9.41 -10.25
N ASP A 33 3.69 -9.71 -9.71
CA ASP A 33 4.23 -11.07 -9.64
C ASP A 33 3.94 -11.73 -8.29
N ASP A 34 3.76 -10.93 -7.23
CA ASP A 34 3.53 -11.43 -5.88
C ASP A 34 2.72 -10.43 -5.05
N ILE A 35 1.82 -10.94 -4.22
CA ILE A 35 1.04 -10.13 -3.28
C ILE A 35 1.21 -10.71 -1.88
N ILE A 36 1.76 -9.92 -0.97
CA ILE A 36 2.05 -10.31 0.40
C ILE A 36 1.13 -9.52 1.34
N LEU A 37 0.36 -10.23 2.15
CA LEU A 37 -0.40 -9.65 3.26
C LEU A 37 0.37 -9.87 4.55
N VAL A 38 0.66 -8.79 5.29
CA VAL A 38 1.20 -8.89 6.65
C VAL A 38 0.15 -8.38 7.62
N ASP A 39 -0.41 -9.31 8.36
CA ASP A 39 -1.46 -9.06 9.35
C ASP A 39 -0.85 -8.82 10.73
N ASP A 40 -1.07 -7.63 11.27
CA ASP A 40 -0.49 -7.16 12.53
C ASP A 40 -1.33 -7.58 13.76
N ALA A 41 -1.58 -8.91 13.88
CA ALA A 41 -2.39 -9.51 14.92
C ALA A 41 -3.83 -8.97 14.95
N SER A 42 -4.52 -8.98 13.82
CA SER A 42 -5.94 -8.62 13.73
C SER A 42 -6.81 -9.54 14.58
N ILE A 43 -7.88 -8.97 15.11
CA ILE A 43 -8.91 -9.71 15.87
C ILE A 43 -10.10 -10.14 14.99
N ASP A 44 -10.17 -9.64 13.77
CA ASP A 44 -11.16 -10.00 12.75
C ASP A 44 -10.64 -11.11 11.82
N LYS A 45 -11.34 -11.35 10.71
CA LYS A 45 -10.98 -12.41 9.76
C LYS A 45 -9.95 -11.98 8.71
N THR A 46 -9.23 -10.89 8.91
CA THR A 46 -8.24 -10.36 7.94
C THR A 46 -7.26 -11.44 7.48
N SER A 47 -6.62 -12.14 8.42
CA SER A 47 -5.61 -13.17 8.11
C SER A 47 -6.22 -14.39 7.41
N GLN A 48 -7.41 -14.81 7.82
CA GLN A 48 -8.14 -15.90 7.19
C GLN A 48 -8.49 -15.54 5.74
N LEU A 49 -9.08 -14.36 5.53
CA LEU A 49 -9.46 -13.88 4.20
C LEU A 49 -8.25 -13.75 3.26
N GLY A 50 -7.09 -13.28 3.77
CA GLY A 50 -5.87 -13.24 2.99
C GLY A 50 -5.44 -14.60 2.45
N ARG A 51 -5.55 -15.66 3.27
CA ARG A 51 -5.25 -17.04 2.82
C ARG A 51 -6.28 -17.55 1.81
N GLU A 52 -7.56 -17.28 2.02
CA GLU A 52 -8.65 -17.66 1.10
C GLU A 52 -8.50 -16.99 -0.27
N LEU A 53 -7.98 -15.77 -0.31
CA LEU A 53 -7.66 -15.02 -1.54
C LEU A 53 -6.35 -15.51 -2.21
N GLY A 54 -5.67 -16.50 -1.64
CA GLY A 54 -4.41 -17.03 -2.18
C GLY A 54 -3.21 -16.09 -1.99
N LEU A 55 -3.29 -15.10 -1.10
CA LEU A 55 -2.19 -14.19 -0.82
C LEU A 55 -1.12 -14.88 0.03
N HIS A 56 0.14 -14.47 -0.17
CA HIS A 56 1.19 -14.84 0.77
C HIS A 56 0.97 -14.14 2.11
N THR A 57 0.29 -14.81 3.04
CA THR A 57 -0.17 -14.21 4.30
C THR A 57 0.78 -14.55 5.44
N VAL A 58 1.30 -13.52 6.09
CA VAL A 58 2.09 -13.59 7.34
C VAL A 58 1.27 -12.93 8.45
N THR A 59 1.19 -13.56 9.62
CA THR A 59 0.47 -13.03 10.79
C THR A 59 1.44 -12.86 11.94
N HIS A 60 1.49 -11.68 12.55
CA HIS A 60 2.27 -11.44 13.77
C HIS A 60 1.58 -12.07 14.98
N GLU A 61 2.36 -12.53 15.95
CA GLU A 61 1.84 -13.05 17.22
C GLU A 61 1.25 -11.94 18.11
N GLN A 62 1.77 -10.72 17.95
CA GLN A 62 1.28 -9.52 18.66
C GLN A 62 1.35 -8.31 17.73
N ASN A 63 0.56 -7.29 18.02
CA ASN A 63 0.57 -6.05 17.26
C ASN A 63 1.92 -5.32 17.47
N LEU A 64 2.66 -5.15 16.37
CA LEU A 64 3.95 -4.46 16.33
C LEU A 64 3.82 -2.98 15.94
N GLY A 65 2.61 -2.55 15.63
CA GLY A 65 2.31 -1.22 15.15
C GLY A 65 2.70 -1.02 13.68
N TYR A 66 2.27 0.11 13.14
CA TYR A 66 2.41 0.42 11.71
C TYR A 66 3.84 0.26 11.19
N GLY A 67 4.83 0.85 11.87
CA GLY A 67 6.23 0.77 11.45
C GLY A 67 6.82 -0.64 11.53
N GLY A 68 6.43 -1.42 12.53
CA GLY A 68 6.83 -2.83 12.66
C GLY A 68 6.27 -3.67 11.50
N ASN A 69 4.99 -3.49 11.21
CA ASN A 69 4.32 -4.16 10.11
C ASN A 69 4.96 -3.81 8.74
N GLN A 70 5.22 -2.53 8.48
CA GLN A 70 5.92 -2.12 7.25
C GLN A 70 7.28 -2.79 7.09
N LYS A 71 8.10 -2.85 8.15
CA LYS A 71 9.41 -3.52 8.10
C LYS A 71 9.26 -5.00 7.74
N THR A 72 8.27 -5.68 8.30
CA THR A 72 7.98 -7.07 7.93
C THR A 72 7.58 -7.18 6.46
N CYS A 73 6.72 -6.31 5.96
CA CYS A 73 6.31 -6.23 4.56
C CYS A 73 7.52 -6.13 3.62
N TYR A 74 8.39 -5.15 3.82
CA TYR A 74 9.56 -4.96 2.98
C TYR A 74 10.54 -6.13 3.06
N ASN A 75 10.82 -6.63 4.27
CA ASN A 75 11.71 -7.77 4.45
C ASN A 75 11.20 -9.03 3.74
N MET A 76 9.90 -9.28 3.77
CA MET A 76 9.29 -10.40 3.06
C MET A 76 9.39 -10.25 1.54
N ALA A 77 9.10 -9.06 1.00
CA ALA A 77 9.22 -8.80 -0.43
C ALA A 77 10.67 -8.98 -0.92
N LEU A 78 11.64 -8.44 -0.19
CA LEU A 78 13.07 -8.60 -0.52
C LEU A 78 13.52 -10.06 -0.47
N LYS A 79 13.13 -10.81 0.56
CA LYS A 79 13.42 -12.25 0.66
C LYS A 79 12.85 -13.06 -0.49
N ARG A 80 11.77 -12.61 -1.09
CA ARG A 80 11.12 -13.24 -2.24
C ARG A 80 11.65 -12.74 -3.58
N GLY A 81 12.70 -11.89 -3.54
CA GLY A 81 13.42 -11.41 -4.72
C GLY A 81 12.67 -10.33 -5.50
N ALA A 82 11.91 -9.49 -4.82
CA ALA A 82 11.27 -8.33 -5.46
C ALA A 82 12.32 -7.30 -5.91
N ASP A 83 12.21 -6.83 -7.15
CA ASP A 83 12.98 -5.69 -7.67
C ASP A 83 12.29 -4.36 -7.35
N VAL A 84 10.95 -4.36 -7.39
CA VAL A 84 10.11 -3.21 -7.05
C VAL A 84 9.08 -3.63 -6.02
N VAL A 85 9.01 -2.90 -4.91
CA VAL A 85 8.03 -3.14 -3.85
C VAL A 85 7.03 -1.99 -3.82
N ILE A 86 5.75 -2.34 -3.86
CA ILE A 86 4.65 -1.37 -3.79
C ILE A 86 3.92 -1.59 -2.47
N MET A 87 3.90 -0.58 -1.62
CA MET A 87 3.07 -0.59 -0.42
C MET A 87 1.69 -0.06 -0.74
N LEU A 88 0.68 -0.90 -0.55
CA LEU A 88 -0.73 -0.57 -0.73
C LEU A 88 -1.48 -0.87 0.57
N HIS A 89 -2.15 0.14 1.15
CA HIS A 89 -2.95 -0.08 2.35
C HIS A 89 -4.30 -0.72 2.00
N PRO A 90 -4.69 -1.83 2.67
CA PRO A 90 -5.95 -2.51 2.39
C PRO A 90 -7.18 -1.84 3.03
N ASP A 91 -7.05 -0.59 3.48
CA ASP A 91 -8.14 0.26 3.99
C ASP A 91 -8.93 0.99 2.90
N TYR A 92 -8.57 0.73 1.63
CA TYR A 92 -9.18 1.33 0.44
C TYR A 92 -9.13 2.86 0.37
N GLN A 93 -8.20 3.50 1.09
CA GLN A 93 -8.01 4.96 1.02
C GLN A 93 -7.19 5.39 -0.20
N TYR A 94 -6.49 4.46 -0.84
CA TYR A 94 -5.71 4.67 -2.05
C TYR A 94 -6.16 3.70 -3.13
N THR A 95 -6.36 4.22 -4.34
CA THR A 95 -6.78 3.37 -5.46
C THR A 95 -5.65 2.47 -5.98
N PRO A 96 -5.85 1.16 -6.11
CA PRO A 96 -4.88 0.27 -6.74
C PRO A 96 -4.62 0.57 -8.23
N LYS A 97 -5.51 1.33 -8.88
CA LYS A 97 -5.44 1.63 -10.33
C LYS A 97 -4.19 2.40 -10.76
N LEU A 98 -3.56 3.14 -9.84
CA LEU A 98 -2.34 3.89 -10.11
C LEU A 98 -1.06 3.04 -10.01
N LEU A 99 -1.16 1.82 -9.52
CA LEU A 99 -0.07 0.93 -9.18
C LEU A 99 0.88 0.70 -10.38
N VAL A 100 0.33 0.39 -11.55
CA VAL A 100 1.14 0.14 -12.76
C VAL A 100 1.93 1.38 -13.18
N ALA A 101 1.28 2.55 -13.18
CA ALA A 101 1.96 3.80 -13.56
C ALA A 101 3.12 4.12 -12.60
N MET A 102 2.89 4.01 -11.29
CA MET A 102 3.92 4.27 -10.28
C MET A 102 5.05 3.25 -10.33
N ALA A 103 4.74 1.96 -10.47
CA ALA A 103 5.73 0.90 -10.59
C ALA A 103 6.58 1.04 -11.86
N SER A 104 5.98 1.48 -12.97
CA SER A 104 6.72 1.69 -14.23
C SER A 104 7.79 2.76 -14.11
N LEU A 105 7.56 3.83 -13.36
CA LEU A 105 8.54 4.89 -13.12
C LEU A 105 9.77 4.37 -12.36
N VAL A 106 9.57 3.49 -11.38
CA VAL A 106 10.65 2.85 -10.63
C VAL A 106 11.34 1.79 -11.50
N ALA A 107 10.57 0.92 -12.15
CA ALA A 107 11.11 -0.15 -13.00
C ALA A 107 11.96 0.40 -14.17
N ALA A 108 11.60 1.57 -14.70
CA ALA A 108 12.36 2.27 -15.73
C ALA A 108 13.59 3.03 -15.19
N ASN A 109 13.92 2.91 -13.91
CA ASN A 109 15.01 3.62 -13.23
C ASN A 109 14.93 5.16 -13.37
N GLN A 110 13.73 5.72 -13.50
CA GLN A 110 13.53 7.17 -13.53
C GLN A 110 13.48 7.75 -12.12
N TYR A 111 13.00 6.96 -11.15
CA TYR A 111 12.90 7.34 -9.75
C TYR A 111 13.20 6.13 -8.86
N ASP A 112 13.88 6.36 -7.75
CA ASP A 112 14.10 5.34 -6.73
C ASP A 112 12.85 5.11 -5.87
N ILE A 113 12.06 6.19 -5.66
CA ILE A 113 10.84 6.18 -4.86
C ILE A 113 9.76 7.00 -5.55
N VAL A 114 8.54 6.48 -5.59
CA VAL A 114 7.35 7.19 -6.08
C VAL A 114 6.27 7.15 -5.00
N LEU A 115 5.76 8.33 -4.62
CA LEU A 115 4.72 8.46 -3.59
C LEU A 115 3.39 8.88 -4.21
N GLY A 116 2.33 8.17 -3.87
CA GLY A 116 0.97 8.56 -4.20
C GLY A 116 0.44 9.62 -3.23
N SER A 117 -0.09 10.71 -3.75
CA SER A 117 -0.70 11.77 -2.94
C SER A 117 -2.19 11.91 -3.23
N ARG A 118 -3.03 11.85 -2.18
CA ARG A 118 -4.47 12.14 -2.29
C ARG A 118 -4.77 13.65 -2.42
N ILE A 119 -3.82 14.49 -2.06
CA ILE A 119 -4.02 15.94 -1.96
C ILE A 119 -3.65 16.65 -3.26
N LEU A 120 -2.70 16.10 -4.02
CA LEU A 120 -2.27 16.66 -5.30
C LEU A 120 -3.31 16.48 -6.42
N SER A 121 -4.18 15.47 -6.30
CA SER A 121 -5.34 15.32 -7.17
C SER A 121 -6.56 15.99 -6.53
N GLU A 122 -7.46 16.55 -7.34
CA GLU A 122 -8.73 17.12 -6.86
C GLU A 122 -9.68 16.09 -6.20
N GLY A 123 -9.22 14.85 -6.06
CA GLY A 123 -9.99 13.72 -5.56
C GLY A 123 -10.17 13.66 -4.05
N ALA A 124 -9.38 14.38 -3.25
CA ALA A 124 -9.40 14.23 -1.79
C ALA A 124 -10.78 14.54 -1.17
N LEU A 125 -11.38 15.66 -1.54
CA LEU A 125 -12.70 16.04 -1.04
C LEU A 125 -13.81 15.20 -1.68
N LYS A 126 -13.72 14.91 -2.98
CA LYS A 126 -14.67 14.03 -3.70
C LYS A 126 -14.62 12.59 -3.17
N GLY A 127 -13.46 12.13 -2.70
CA GLY A 127 -13.25 10.84 -2.06
C GLY A 127 -13.65 10.77 -0.58
N GLY A 128 -14.35 11.80 -0.05
CA GLY A 128 -14.90 11.78 1.31
C GLY A 128 -13.93 12.25 2.41
N MET A 129 -12.82 12.89 2.07
CA MET A 129 -11.95 13.48 3.09
C MET A 129 -12.68 14.63 3.80
N PRO A 130 -12.78 14.63 5.13
CA PRO A 130 -13.36 15.76 5.87
C PRO A 130 -12.62 17.07 5.58
N VAL A 131 -13.37 18.15 5.38
CA VAL A 131 -12.83 19.48 5.01
C VAL A 131 -11.77 19.96 5.99
N TYR A 132 -11.97 19.75 7.29
CA TYR A 132 -10.99 20.16 8.30
C TYR A 132 -9.64 19.43 8.15
N LYS A 133 -9.65 18.13 7.77
CA LYS A 133 -8.43 17.36 7.50
C LYS A 133 -7.72 17.88 6.25
N TYR A 134 -8.48 18.23 5.22
CA TYR A 134 -7.92 18.83 4.00
C TYR A 134 -7.22 20.16 4.30
N LEU A 135 -7.90 21.06 5.03
CA LEU A 135 -7.34 22.36 5.42
C LEU A 135 -6.10 22.22 6.31
N ALA A 136 -6.15 21.32 7.31
CA ALA A 136 -5.01 21.04 8.18
C ALA A 136 -3.78 20.54 7.38
N ASN A 137 -3.98 19.62 6.45
CA ASN A 137 -2.89 19.14 5.59
C ASN A 137 -2.30 20.26 4.73
N ARG A 138 -3.15 21.11 4.12
CA ARG A 138 -2.68 22.25 3.31
C ARG A 138 -1.88 23.23 4.16
N PHE A 139 -2.34 23.52 5.38
CA PHE A 139 -1.65 24.39 6.31
C PHE A 139 -0.28 23.81 6.72
N LEU A 140 -0.23 22.53 7.10
CA LEU A 140 1.02 21.87 7.48
C LEU A 140 2.02 21.86 6.31
N THR A 141 1.57 21.51 5.10
CA THR A 141 2.43 21.54 3.90
C THR A 141 2.97 22.94 3.61
N LEU A 142 2.11 23.98 3.74
CA LEU A 142 2.57 25.36 3.59
C LEU A 142 3.64 25.73 4.63
N PHE A 143 3.41 25.32 5.89
CA PHE A 143 4.35 25.58 6.98
C PHE A 143 5.68 24.85 6.78
N GLU A 144 5.66 23.59 6.36
CA GLU A 144 6.86 22.81 6.00
C GLU A 144 7.64 23.49 4.87
N ASN A 145 6.97 23.92 3.79
CA ASN A 145 7.60 24.60 2.66
C ASN A 145 8.22 25.98 3.00
N ILE A 146 7.80 26.60 4.10
CA ILE A 146 8.39 27.86 4.58
C ILE A 146 9.63 27.58 5.44
N LEU A 147 9.66 26.44 6.15
CA LEU A 147 10.74 26.08 7.07
C LEU A 147 11.89 25.32 6.41
N LEU A 148 11.63 24.63 5.29
CA LEU A 148 12.59 23.84 4.52
C LEU A 148 13.00 24.53 3.23
#